data_d6198fbe9c0a83d49bf9e4c28d6b1b2b
#
_entry.id   d6198fbe9c0a83d49bf9e4c28d6b1b2b
#
_cell.length_a   1.000
_cell.length_b   1.000
_cell.length_c   1.000
_cell.angle_alpha   90.00
_cell.angle_beta   90.00
_cell.angle_gamma   90.00
#
_symmetry.space_group_name_H-M   'P 1'
#
loop_
_entity.id
_entity.type
_entity.pdbx_description
1 polymer ?
#
loop_
_entity_poly.entity_id
_entity_poly.type
_entity_poly.pdbx_seq_one_letter_code
_entity_poly.pdbx_strand_id
1 'polypeptide(L)'
;MTYRSKVAVVYLLGFFLDLINMFIASVAFPAMAHTFNTTPSVLAWVSNGYIAGLTLVIPFSSVLTRRIGPKRVILLSLFLFSAASAAAGLSATLESLIAWRVLQGVGGGLLIPVGQALTWQQFKPHERARLSSAVMLVALLAPACSPAIGGLLVQTLSWRWIFFATLPVAIVTFVLACLWLKHEMPAMKAARLLNLSLLADPLLRFSMLVYLCVPGVFIGVNVTGMFYLQHVANMSPAATGMLMLPWSVASFIAITATGRYFNRIGPRPLIVIGCLLQATGILLLINVSSATLLPAAAFTLMGAGGSLCSSTAQSSAFLSTRREEMPDASALWNLNRQLSFFAGALLLAQALNLAQAWLPPLAAWHGMFIFAAGMTLLPVLYVFRLNNTQVLTQLRQETS
;
A
#
# COMPACT_ATOMS: atom_id res chain seq x y z
N MET A 1 -20.35 -17.41 -11.00
CA MET A 1 -19.36 -16.95 -10.02
C MET A 1 -19.70 -17.48 -8.64
N THR A 2 -18.72 -18.06 -7.93
CA THR A 2 -18.90 -18.50 -6.53
C THR A 2 -19.01 -17.28 -5.60
N TYR A 3 -19.58 -17.46 -4.41
CA TYR A 3 -19.71 -16.37 -3.43
C TYR A 3 -18.34 -15.75 -3.08
N ARG A 4 -17.32 -16.60 -2.85
CA ARG A 4 -15.94 -16.15 -2.57
C ARG A 4 -15.37 -15.26 -3.67
N SER A 5 -15.64 -15.59 -4.94
CA SER A 5 -15.18 -14.78 -6.09
C SER A 5 -15.91 -13.43 -6.14
N LYS A 6 -17.20 -13.40 -5.80
CA LYS A 6 -17.99 -12.15 -5.71
C LYS A 6 -17.45 -11.21 -4.65
N VAL A 7 -17.14 -11.73 -3.45
CA VAL A 7 -16.54 -10.97 -2.36
C VAL A 7 -15.15 -10.43 -2.75
N ALA A 8 -14.31 -11.26 -3.36
CA ALA A 8 -12.98 -10.86 -3.82
C ALA A 8 -13.05 -9.74 -4.87
N VAL A 9 -13.97 -9.82 -5.83
CA VAL A 9 -14.14 -8.77 -6.86
C VAL A 9 -14.56 -7.44 -6.22
N VAL A 10 -15.53 -7.44 -5.30
CA VAL A 10 -15.94 -6.21 -4.59
C VAL A 10 -14.77 -5.60 -3.84
N TYR A 11 -13.97 -6.43 -3.15
CA TYR A 11 -12.78 -5.96 -2.44
C TYR A 11 -11.72 -5.40 -3.38
N LEU A 12 -11.39 -6.10 -4.48
CA LEU A 12 -10.37 -5.66 -5.43
C LEU A 12 -10.76 -4.35 -6.14
N LEU A 13 -12.04 -4.19 -6.50
CA LEU A 13 -12.55 -2.94 -7.07
C LEU A 13 -12.47 -1.80 -6.06
N GLY A 14 -12.86 -2.03 -4.80
CA GLY A 14 -12.75 -1.04 -3.74
C GLY A 14 -11.30 -0.67 -3.44
N PHE A 15 -10.40 -1.64 -3.43
CA PHE A 15 -8.97 -1.43 -3.23
C PHE A 15 -8.35 -0.63 -4.38
N PHE A 16 -8.73 -0.94 -5.63
CA PHE A 16 -8.31 -0.19 -6.80
C PHE A 16 -8.79 1.27 -6.75
N LEU A 17 -10.06 1.49 -6.39
CA LEU A 17 -10.63 2.84 -6.20
C LEU A 17 -9.84 3.66 -5.19
N ASP A 18 -9.52 3.07 -4.03
CA ASP A 18 -8.75 3.74 -2.99
C ASP A 18 -7.37 4.15 -3.47
N LEU A 19 -6.66 3.23 -4.11
CA LEU A 19 -5.32 3.48 -4.61
C LEU A 19 -5.29 4.51 -5.76
N ILE A 20 -6.23 4.43 -6.71
CA ILE A 20 -6.36 5.46 -7.75
C ILE A 20 -6.56 6.84 -7.12
N ASN A 21 -7.46 6.96 -6.14
CA ASN A 21 -7.72 8.23 -5.46
C ASN A 21 -6.54 8.75 -4.65
N MET A 22 -5.71 7.86 -4.12
CA MET A 22 -4.48 8.25 -3.41
C MET A 22 -3.49 8.94 -4.34
N PHE A 23 -3.33 8.46 -5.57
CA PHE A 23 -2.30 8.92 -6.49
C PHE A 23 -2.77 9.94 -7.53
N ILE A 24 -4.03 9.89 -7.98
CA ILE A 24 -4.53 10.71 -9.08
C ILE A 24 -4.56 12.20 -8.75
N ALA A 25 -4.77 12.57 -7.48
CA ALA A 25 -4.92 13.95 -7.06
C ALA A 25 -3.64 14.78 -7.32
N SER A 26 -2.46 14.18 -7.17
CA SER A 26 -1.17 14.87 -7.35
C SER A 26 -0.95 15.35 -8.79
N VAL A 27 -1.52 14.66 -9.77
CA VAL A 27 -1.42 15.03 -11.18
C VAL A 27 -2.14 16.35 -11.47
N ALA A 28 -3.18 16.65 -10.70
CA ALA A 28 -3.98 17.86 -10.86
C ALA A 28 -3.45 19.08 -10.08
N PHE A 29 -2.39 18.92 -9.29
CA PHE A 29 -1.86 20.01 -8.45
C PHE A 29 -1.52 21.29 -9.22
N PRO A 30 -0.88 21.26 -10.40
CA PRO A 30 -0.63 22.49 -11.15
C PRO A 30 -1.91 23.24 -11.53
N ALA A 31 -2.94 22.51 -11.99
CA ALA A 31 -4.23 23.10 -12.36
C ALA A 31 -5.00 23.63 -11.14
N MET A 32 -4.94 22.92 -10.00
CA MET A 32 -5.52 23.36 -8.73
C MET A 32 -4.78 24.60 -8.19
N ALA A 33 -3.44 24.66 -8.30
CA ALA A 33 -2.65 25.81 -7.87
C ALA A 33 -3.11 27.09 -8.57
N HIS A 34 -3.34 26.99 -9.87
CA HIS A 34 -3.85 28.11 -10.66
C HIS A 34 -5.29 28.48 -10.25
N THR A 35 -6.17 27.48 -10.04
CA THR A 35 -7.57 27.72 -9.68
C THR A 35 -7.72 28.38 -8.31
N PHE A 36 -6.96 27.94 -7.32
CA PHE A 36 -7.05 28.40 -5.93
C PHE A 36 -6.02 29.48 -5.58
N ASN A 37 -5.17 29.85 -6.53
CA ASN A 37 -4.08 30.83 -6.34
C ASN A 37 -3.23 30.53 -5.10
N THR A 38 -2.73 29.29 -5.01
CA THR A 38 -2.04 28.75 -3.84
C THR A 38 -0.74 28.04 -4.20
N THR A 39 0.06 27.71 -3.19
CA THR A 39 1.35 27.05 -3.36
C THR A 39 1.22 25.50 -3.40
N PRO A 40 2.17 24.80 -4.04
CA PRO A 40 2.21 23.32 -4.03
C PRO A 40 2.24 22.71 -2.62
N SER A 41 2.88 23.38 -1.66
CA SER A 41 2.96 22.93 -0.27
C SER A 41 1.59 22.87 0.42
N VAL A 42 0.73 23.83 0.12
CA VAL A 42 -0.65 23.85 0.66
C VAL A 42 -1.51 22.82 -0.06
N LEU A 43 -1.31 22.63 -1.38
CA LEU A 43 -2.03 21.61 -2.16
C LEU A 43 -1.69 20.18 -1.74
N ALA A 44 -0.52 19.94 -1.18
CA ALA A 44 -0.18 18.62 -0.62
C ALA A 44 -1.22 18.15 0.40
N TRP A 45 -1.92 19.08 1.09
CA TRP A 45 -3.01 18.71 2.00
C TRP A 45 -4.22 18.08 1.32
N VAL A 46 -4.40 18.24 0.02
CA VAL A 46 -5.44 17.52 -0.76
C VAL A 46 -5.16 16.01 -0.75
N SER A 47 -3.91 15.59 -0.87
CA SER A 47 -3.52 14.17 -0.74
C SER A 47 -3.34 13.76 0.72
N ASN A 48 -2.69 14.58 1.54
CA ASN A 48 -2.45 14.29 2.95
C ASN A 48 -3.75 14.19 3.75
N GLY A 49 -4.75 15.03 3.46
CA GLY A 49 -6.07 14.96 4.07
C GLY A 49 -6.75 13.62 3.81
N TYR A 50 -6.67 13.10 2.59
CA TYR A 50 -7.16 11.77 2.25
C TYR A 50 -6.48 10.68 3.08
N ILE A 51 -5.14 10.68 3.11
CA ILE A 51 -4.35 9.69 3.85
C ILE A 51 -4.61 9.80 5.36
N ALA A 52 -4.76 11.01 5.89
CA ALA A 52 -5.08 11.23 7.30
C ALA A 52 -6.46 10.63 7.66
N GLY A 53 -7.50 10.95 6.87
CA GLY A 53 -8.84 10.39 7.07
C GLY A 53 -8.85 8.87 7.00
N LEU A 54 -8.15 8.31 6.02
CA LEU A 54 -7.99 6.87 5.83
C LEU A 54 -7.30 6.23 7.04
N THR A 55 -6.18 6.76 7.49
CA THR A 55 -5.39 6.17 8.58
C THR A 55 -6.12 6.25 9.91
N LEU A 56 -6.73 7.40 10.22
CA LEU A 56 -7.41 7.63 11.50
C LEU A 56 -8.66 6.75 11.69
N VAL A 57 -9.34 6.37 10.62
CA VAL A 57 -10.57 5.56 10.72
C VAL A 57 -10.30 4.06 10.78
N ILE A 58 -9.15 3.58 10.29
CA ILE A 58 -8.83 2.14 10.23
C ILE A 58 -9.07 1.42 11.57
N PRO A 59 -8.64 1.94 12.74
CA PRO A 59 -8.87 1.27 14.02
C PRO A 59 -10.37 1.02 14.33
N PHE A 60 -11.24 1.87 13.82
CA PHE A 60 -12.69 1.75 14.06
C PHE A 60 -13.37 0.71 13.15
N SER A 61 -12.69 0.24 12.10
CA SER A 61 -13.26 -0.66 11.09
C SER A 61 -13.70 -2.00 11.69
N SER A 62 -12.94 -2.59 12.60
CA SER A 62 -13.29 -3.86 13.26
C SER A 62 -14.47 -3.69 14.23
N VAL A 63 -14.48 -2.60 15.00
CA VAL A 63 -15.59 -2.27 15.91
C VAL A 63 -16.90 -2.11 15.13
N LEU A 64 -16.84 -1.35 14.06
CA LEU A 64 -18.01 -1.07 13.23
C LEU A 64 -18.52 -2.36 12.55
N THR A 65 -17.60 -3.19 12.04
CA THR A 65 -17.94 -4.50 11.45
C THR A 65 -18.65 -5.41 12.46
N ARG A 66 -18.20 -5.43 13.71
CA ARG A 66 -18.84 -6.24 14.77
C ARG A 66 -20.21 -5.69 15.18
N ARG A 67 -20.42 -4.37 15.11
CA ARG A 67 -21.69 -3.73 15.49
C ARG A 67 -22.77 -3.82 14.42
N ILE A 68 -22.46 -3.56 13.16
CA ILE A 68 -23.46 -3.45 12.09
C ILE A 68 -23.30 -4.48 10.98
N GLY A 69 -22.23 -5.29 11.02
CA GLY A 69 -21.91 -6.31 10.02
C GLY A 69 -21.10 -5.79 8.84
N PRO A 70 -20.28 -6.67 8.20
CA PRO A 70 -19.33 -6.27 7.16
C PRO A 70 -20.02 -5.67 5.92
N LYS A 71 -21.13 -6.23 5.47
CA LYS A 71 -21.87 -5.71 4.30
C LYS A 71 -22.30 -4.26 4.50
N ARG A 72 -22.88 -3.93 5.66
CA ARG A 72 -23.34 -2.57 5.93
C ARG A 72 -22.18 -1.58 6.01
N VAL A 73 -21.04 -2.00 6.59
CA VAL A 73 -19.84 -1.16 6.63
C VAL A 73 -19.32 -0.89 5.23
N ILE A 74 -19.22 -1.91 4.36
CA ILE A 74 -18.77 -1.75 2.96
C ILE A 74 -19.72 -0.80 2.19
N LEU A 75 -21.02 -0.96 2.34
CA LEU A 75 -21.99 -0.07 1.69
C LEU A 75 -21.89 1.37 2.19
N LEU A 76 -21.80 1.56 3.51
CA LEU A 76 -21.58 2.88 4.12
C LEU A 76 -20.27 3.52 3.63
N SER A 77 -19.20 2.74 3.57
CA SER A 77 -17.89 3.19 3.10
C SER A 77 -17.92 3.66 1.64
N LEU A 78 -18.54 2.86 0.75
CA LEU A 78 -18.69 3.20 -0.67
C LEU A 78 -19.61 4.40 -0.88
N PHE A 79 -20.69 4.51 -0.11
CA PHE A 79 -21.56 5.66 -0.14
C PHE A 79 -20.84 6.93 0.28
N LEU A 80 -20.15 6.89 1.43
CA LEU A 80 -19.38 8.01 1.97
C LEU A 80 -18.26 8.43 1.00
N PHE A 81 -17.52 7.46 0.47
CA PHE A 81 -16.50 7.67 -0.52
C PHE A 81 -17.03 8.36 -1.79
N SER A 82 -18.14 7.86 -2.33
CA SER A 82 -18.76 8.41 -3.54
C SER A 82 -19.32 9.82 -3.33
N ALA A 83 -20.04 10.04 -2.22
CA ALA A 83 -20.60 11.34 -1.88
C ALA A 83 -19.48 12.39 -1.66
N ALA A 84 -18.44 12.01 -0.92
CA ALA A 84 -17.29 12.88 -0.70
C ALA A 84 -16.48 13.14 -1.99
N SER A 85 -16.38 12.15 -2.89
CA SER A 85 -15.73 12.33 -4.20
C SER A 85 -16.51 13.33 -5.06
N ALA A 86 -17.84 13.20 -5.15
CA ALA A 86 -18.69 14.14 -5.87
C ALA A 86 -18.58 15.55 -5.29
N ALA A 87 -18.63 15.68 -3.97
CA ALA A 87 -18.49 16.98 -3.29
C ALA A 87 -17.11 17.61 -3.47
N ALA A 88 -16.03 16.79 -3.50
CA ALA A 88 -14.67 17.25 -3.80
C ALA A 88 -14.59 17.84 -5.22
N GLY A 89 -15.20 17.18 -6.21
CA GLY A 89 -15.29 17.71 -7.58
C GLY A 89 -16.09 19.01 -7.70
N LEU A 90 -17.04 19.23 -6.82
CA LEU A 90 -17.88 20.46 -6.77
C LEU A 90 -17.31 21.55 -5.87
N SER A 91 -16.18 21.34 -5.20
CA SER A 91 -15.61 22.29 -4.23
C SER A 91 -15.29 23.63 -4.86
N ALA A 92 -15.73 24.71 -4.21
CA ALA A 92 -15.47 26.09 -4.61
C ALA A 92 -14.20 26.65 -3.93
N THR A 93 -13.83 26.14 -2.75
CA THR A 93 -12.67 26.57 -1.98
C THR A 93 -11.73 25.41 -1.70
N LEU A 94 -10.45 25.73 -1.45
CA LEU A 94 -9.44 24.71 -1.13
C LEU A 94 -9.75 24.01 0.20
N GLU A 95 -10.22 24.76 1.21
CA GLU A 95 -10.57 24.23 2.53
C GLU A 95 -11.71 23.20 2.40
N SER A 96 -12.74 23.51 1.60
CA SER A 96 -13.84 22.57 1.36
C SER A 96 -13.34 21.31 0.61
N LEU A 97 -12.44 21.48 -0.36
CA LEU A 97 -11.82 20.37 -1.06
C LEU A 97 -11.06 19.46 -0.09
N ILE A 98 -10.20 20.03 0.77
CA ILE A 98 -9.45 19.26 1.77
C ILE A 98 -10.39 18.54 2.74
N ALA A 99 -11.45 19.20 3.22
CA ALA A 99 -12.43 18.58 4.11
C ALA A 99 -13.12 17.37 3.46
N TRP A 100 -13.54 17.49 2.19
CA TRP A 100 -14.11 16.37 1.43
C TRP A 100 -13.10 15.25 1.18
N ARG A 101 -11.83 15.60 0.98
CA ARG A 101 -10.75 14.61 0.85
C ARG A 101 -10.53 13.81 2.14
N VAL A 102 -10.59 14.45 3.31
CA VAL A 102 -10.55 13.76 4.60
C VAL A 102 -11.72 12.78 4.71
N LEU A 103 -12.94 13.24 4.39
CA LEU A 103 -14.13 12.40 4.46
C LEU A 103 -14.10 11.24 3.45
N GLN A 104 -13.59 11.47 2.24
CA GLN A 104 -13.36 10.45 1.23
C GLN A 104 -12.36 9.40 1.73
N GLY A 105 -11.26 9.84 2.40
CA GLY A 105 -10.30 8.97 3.06
C GLY A 105 -10.93 8.12 4.17
N VAL A 106 -11.84 8.66 4.96
CA VAL A 106 -12.63 7.87 5.94
C VAL A 106 -13.42 6.76 5.25
N GLY A 107 -14.04 7.03 4.10
CA GLY A 107 -14.70 5.99 3.30
C GLY A 107 -13.72 4.88 2.88
N GLY A 108 -12.58 5.24 2.27
CA GLY A 108 -11.55 4.28 1.85
C GLY A 108 -10.97 3.47 3.02
N GLY A 109 -10.67 4.15 4.14
CA GLY A 109 -10.08 3.54 5.32
C GLY A 109 -10.97 2.54 6.06
N LEU A 110 -12.29 2.61 5.89
CA LEU A 110 -13.23 1.58 6.34
C LEU A 110 -13.34 0.43 5.33
N LEU A 111 -13.34 0.76 4.04
CA LEU A 111 -13.56 -0.19 2.96
C LEU A 111 -12.47 -1.27 2.91
N ILE A 112 -11.19 -0.86 3.00
CA ILE A 112 -10.05 -1.75 2.77
C ILE A 112 -9.94 -2.83 3.85
N PRO A 113 -9.83 -2.53 5.16
CA PRO A 113 -9.67 -3.58 6.16
C PRO A 113 -10.90 -4.48 6.25
N VAL A 114 -12.12 -3.95 6.07
CA VAL A 114 -13.35 -4.74 6.13
C VAL A 114 -13.48 -5.66 4.90
N GLY A 115 -13.22 -5.12 3.71
CA GLY A 115 -13.21 -5.91 2.47
C GLY A 115 -12.13 -6.99 2.48
N GLN A 116 -10.93 -6.67 2.99
CA GLN A 116 -9.85 -7.64 3.17
C GLN A 116 -10.26 -8.74 4.14
N ALA A 117 -10.74 -8.40 5.33
CA ALA A 117 -11.16 -9.38 6.33
C ALA A 117 -12.23 -10.33 5.78
N LEU A 118 -13.29 -9.76 5.17
CA LEU A 118 -14.36 -10.54 4.57
C LEU A 118 -13.86 -11.47 3.47
N THR A 119 -12.92 -11.00 2.64
CA THR A 119 -12.33 -11.79 1.56
C THR A 119 -11.47 -12.92 2.10
N TRP A 120 -10.54 -12.64 3.02
CA TRP A 120 -9.65 -13.66 3.60
C TRP A 120 -10.40 -14.74 4.35
N GLN A 121 -11.56 -14.42 4.93
CA GLN A 121 -12.46 -15.41 5.56
C GLN A 121 -13.05 -16.42 4.57
N GLN A 122 -13.12 -16.09 3.28
CA GLN A 122 -13.70 -16.96 2.24
C GLN A 122 -12.67 -17.91 1.61
N PHE A 123 -11.37 -17.66 1.82
CA PHE A 123 -10.29 -18.42 1.19
C PHE A 123 -9.52 -19.22 2.25
N LYS A 124 -9.21 -20.46 1.90
CA LYS A 124 -8.37 -21.32 2.73
C LYS A 124 -6.93 -20.79 2.79
N PRO A 125 -6.15 -21.06 3.85
CA PRO A 125 -4.78 -20.55 4.00
C PRO A 125 -3.89 -20.80 2.78
N HIS A 126 -3.93 -21.98 2.16
CA HIS A 126 -3.15 -22.32 0.98
C HIS A 126 -3.55 -21.53 -0.30
N GLU A 127 -4.77 -20.98 -0.36
CA GLU A 127 -5.24 -20.14 -1.47
C GLU A 127 -4.84 -18.66 -1.29
N ARG A 128 -4.52 -18.24 -0.07
CA ARG A 128 -4.28 -16.82 0.29
C ARG A 128 -3.06 -16.22 -0.37
N ALA A 129 -2.05 -17.03 -0.71
CA ALA A 129 -0.88 -16.55 -1.44
C ALA A 129 -1.25 -16.03 -2.84
N ARG A 130 -2.12 -16.74 -3.57
CA ARG A 130 -2.62 -16.30 -4.87
C ARG A 130 -3.53 -15.08 -4.75
N LEU A 131 -4.36 -15.04 -3.72
CA LEU A 131 -5.22 -13.89 -3.43
C LEU A 131 -4.36 -12.65 -3.10
N SER A 132 -3.34 -12.80 -2.25
CA SER A 132 -2.39 -11.73 -1.93
C SER A 132 -1.69 -11.20 -3.17
N SER A 133 -1.28 -12.09 -4.08
CA SER A 133 -0.69 -11.69 -5.36
C SER A 133 -1.66 -10.89 -6.22
N ALA A 134 -2.94 -11.28 -6.32
CA ALA A 134 -3.95 -10.52 -7.04
C ALA A 134 -4.12 -9.11 -6.45
N VAL A 135 -4.16 -8.99 -5.12
CA VAL A 135 -4.22 -7.69 -4.42
C VAL A 135 -2.99 -6.83 -4.70
N MET A 136 -1.80 -7.44 -4.67
CA MET A 136 -0.54 -6.73 -4.96
C MET A 136 -0.45 -6.28 -6.42
N LEU A 137 -0.99 -7.06 -7.37
CA LEU A 137 -1.06 -6.65 -8.77
C LEU A 137 -1.99 -5.46 -8.97
N VAL A 138 -3.12 -5.40 -8.27
CA VAL A 138 -3.99 -4.21 -8.25
C VAL A 138 -3.24 -3.02 -7.65
N ALA A 139 -2.49 -3.23 -6.55
CA ALA A 139 -1.66 -2.19 -5.94
C ALA A 139 -0.57 -1.65 -6.88
N LEU A 140 -0.06 -2.47 -7.79
CA LEU A 140 0.91 -2.07 -8.80
C LEU A 140 0.26 -1.29 -9.95
N LEU A 141 -0.94 -1.68 -10.38
CA LEU A 141 -1.65 -1.07 -11.51
C LEU A 141 -2.13 0.36 -11.19
N ALA A 142 -2.61 0.61 -9.99
CA ALA A 142 -3.19 1.90 -9.64
C ALA A 142 -2.20 3.07 -9.79
N PRO A 143 -0.97 3.04 -9.23
CA PRO A 143 0.03 4.09 -9.44
C PRO A 143 0.47 4.20 -10.91
N ALA A 144 0.48 3.10 -11.66
CA ALA A 144 0.86 3.09 -13.06
C ALA A 144 -0.18 3.77 -13.95
N CYS A 145 -1.47 3.56 -13.67
CA CYS A 145 -2.57 4.13 -14.45
C CYS A 145 -2.93 5.57 -14.05
N SER A 146 -2.74 5.93 -12.79
CA SER A 146 -3.17 7.24 -12.24
C SER A 146 -2.62 8.45 -12.99
N PRO A 147 -1.31 8.52 -13.34
CA PRO A 147 -0.78 9.69 -14.07
C PRO A 147 -1.35 9.81 -15.48
N ALA A 148 -1.52 8.69 -16.19
CA ALA A 148 -2.03 8.69 -17.56
C ALA A 148 -3.51 9.10 -17.58
N ILE A 149 -4.34 8.49 -16.74
CA ILE A 149 -5.78 8.81 -16.64
C ILE A 149 -5.96 10.24 -16.11
N GLY A 150 -5.27 10.58 -15.03
CA GLY A 150 -5.37 11.91 -14.42
C GLY A 150 -4.90 13.02 -15.36
N GLY A 151 -3.76 12.82 -16.04
CA GLY A 151 -3.24 13.77 -17.01
C GLY A 151 -4.20 14.01 -18.17
N LEU A 152 -4.76 12.95 -18.74
CA LEU A 152 -5.75 13.05 -19.80
C LEU A 152 -6.99 13.83 -19.37
N LEU A 153 -7.54 13.52 -18.19
CA LEU A 153 -8.73 14.19 -17.65
C LEU A 153 -8.48 15.69 -17.38
N VAL A 154 -7.32 16.02 -16.81
CA VAL A 154 -6.95 17.41 -16.53
C VAL A 154 -6.77 18.21 -17.81
N GLN A 155 -6.14 17.63 -18.84
CA GLN A 155 -5.87 18.29 -20.11
C GLN A 155 -7.13 18.46 -20.97
N THR A 156 -8.03 17.46 -21.01
CA THR A 156 -9.18 17.47 -21.91
C THR A 156 -10.44 18.07 -21.29
N LEU A 157 -10.59 18.01 -19.98
CA LEU A 157 -11.79 18.45 -19.27
C LEU A 157 -11.44 19.50 -18.21
N SER A 158 -11.18 19.06 -16.98
CA SER A 158 -10.67 19.91 -15.88
C SER A 158 -10.16 19.02 -14.73
N TRP A 159 -9.42 19.61 -13.78
CA TRP A 159 -8.96 18.90 -12.59
C TRP A 159 -10.11 18.30 -11.75
N ARG A 160 -11.32 18.84 -11.83
CA ARG A 160 -12.50 18.34 -11.10
C ARG A 160 -12.91 16.93 -11.54
N TRP A 161 -12.64 16.58 -12.79
CA TRP A 161 -12.99 15.29 -13.37
C TRP A 161 -12.18 14.12 -12.80
N ILE A 162 -11.03 14.38 -12.17
CA ILE A 162 -10.31 13.30 -11.45
C ILE A 162 -11.17 12.68 -10.32
N PHE A 163 -12.05 13.49 -9.71
CA PHE A 163 -12.98 13.03 -8.68
C PHE A 163 -14.23 12.39 -9.27
N PHE A 164 -14.77 12.95 -10.33
CA PHE A 164 -15.97 12.41 -10.99
C PHE A 164 -15.70 11.10 -11.74
N ALA A 165 -14.52 10.93 -12.33
CA ALA A 165 -14.15 9.74 -13.09
C ALA A 165 -14.10 8.46 -12.23
N THR A 166 -13.96 8.57 -10.93
CA THR A 166 -13.99 7.43 -10.01
C THR A 166 -15.41 7.00 -9.62
N LEU A 167 -16.40 7.89 -9.78
CA LEU A 167 -17.78 7.61 -9.39
C LEU A 167 -18.41 6.43 -10.14
N PRO A 168 -18.27 6.25 -11.46
CA PRO A 168 -18.86 5.10 -12.14
C PRO A 168 -18.39 3.77 -11.55
N VAL A 169 -17.10 3.64 -11.28
CA VAL A 169 -16.52 2.42 -10.67
C VAL A 169 -17.00 2.26 -9.22
N ALA A 170 -17.10 3.34 -8.45
CA ALA A 170 -17.60 3.32 -7.09
C ALA A 170 -19.08 2.90 -7.04
N ILE A 171 -19.91 3.43 -7.96
CA ILE A 171 -21.33 3.07 -8.08
C ILE A 171 -21.49 1.61 -8.49
N VAL A 172 -20.73 1.13 -9.48
CA VAL A 172 -20.75 -0.28 -9.88
C VAL A 172 -20.35 -1.16 -8.70
N THR A 173 -19.29 -0.81 -7.97
CA THR A 173 -18.84 -1.55 -6.79
C THR A 173 -19.92 -1.57 -5.71
N PHE A 174 -20.59 -0.45 -5.48
CA PHE A 174 -21.71 -0.34 -4.53
C PHE A 174 -22.88 -1.26 -4.93
N VAL A 175 -23.30 -1.24 -6.19
CA VAL A 175 -24.38 -2.10 -6.71
C VAL A 175 -23.99 -3.58 -6.57
N LEU A 176 -22.76 -3.94 -6.94
CA LEU A 176 -22.26 -5.31 -6.79
C LEU A 176 -22.24 -5.73 -5.31
N ALA A 177 -21.82 -4.85 -4.40
CA ALA A 177 -21.84 -5.10 -2.97
C ALA A 177 -23.28 -5.31 -2.45
N CYS A 178 -24.24 -4.50 -2.90
CA CYS A 178 -25.65 -4.68 -2.55
C CYS A 178 -26.17 -6.06 -2.97
N LEU A 179 -25.89 -6.46 -4.23
CA LEU A 179 -26.45 -7.67 -4.83
C LEU A 179 -25.72 -8.96 -4.39
N TRP A 180 -24.43 -8.89 -4.18
CA TRP A 180 -23.58 -10.09 -4.00
C TRP A 180 -23.24 -10.40 -2.56
N LEU A 181 -23.06 -9.37 -1.72
CA LEU A 181 -22.67 -9.60 -0.33
C LEU A 181 -23.86 -10.08 0.50
N LYS A 182 -23.65 -11.13 1.28
CA LYS A 182 -24.63 -11.66 2.21
C LYS A 182 -24.73 -10.80 3.46
N HIS A 183 -25.89 -10.72 4.05
CA HIS A 183 -26.07 -10.18 5.39
C HIS A 183 -25.49 -11.18 6.40
N GLU A 184 -24.40 -10.79 7.05
CA GLU A 184 -23.88 -11.52 8.20
C GLU A 184 -24.38 -10.83 9.48
N MET A 185 -24.85 -11.63 10.43
CA MET A 185 -25.29 -11.11 11.73
C MET A 185 -24.14 -10.46 12.47
N PRO A 186 -24.33 -9.31 13.12
CA PRO A 186 -23.31 -8.69 13.96
C PRO A 186 -22.84 -9.66 15.05
N ALA A 187 -21.53 -9.76 15.26
CA ALA A 187 -20.99 -10.55 16.35
C ALA A 187 -21.07 -9.73 17.64
N MET A 188 -21.90 -10.15 18.60
CA MET A 188 -22.11 -9.45 19.90
C MET A 188 -20.90 -9.53 20.87
N LYS A 189 -19.70 -9.82 20.41
CA LYS A 189 -18.50 -9.82 21.26
C LYS A 189 -18.02 -8.39 21.52
N ALA A 190 -17.55 -8.11 22.72
CA ALA A 190 -16.97 -6.82 23.08
C ALA A 190 -15.86 -6.44 22.07
N ALA A 191 -16.09 -5.37 21.33
CA ALA A 191 -15.17 -4.90 20.30
C ALA A 191 -14.11 -4.00 20.95
N ARG A 192 -12.85 -4.38 20.83
CA ARG A 192 -11.71 -3.51 21.15
C ARG A 192 -11.36 -2.68 19.91
N LEU A 193 -10.95 -1.44 20.11
CA LEU A 193 -10.57 -0.54 19.03
C LEU A 193 -9.40 -1.13 18.20
N LEU A 194 -8.40 -1.65 18.89
CA LEU A 194 -7.29 -2.42 18.35
C LEU A 194 -7.03 -3.62 19.25
N ASN A 195 -7.00 -4.79 18.67
CA ASN A 195 -6.68 -6.01 19.40
C ASN A 195 -5.16 -6.29 19.32
N LEU A 196 -4.40 -5.64 20.19
CA LEU A 196 -2.95 -5.80 20.24
C LEU A 196 -2.50 -7.19 20.70
N SER A 197 -3.40 -8.02 21.28
CA SER A 197 -3.05 -9.40 21.65
C SER A 197 -2.69 -10.25 20.43
N LEU A 198 -3.14 -9.86 19.22
CA LEU A 198 -2.76 -10.51 17.97
C LEU A 198 -1.27 -10.38 17.64
N LEU A 199 -0.56 -9.42 18.24
CA LEU A 199 0.90 -9.31 18.13
C LEU A 199 1.64 -10.44 18.85
N ALA A 200 0.96 -11.25 19.64
CA ALA A 200 1.52 -12.50 20.17
C ALA A 200 1.77 -13.53 19.06
N ASP A 201 1.01 -13.47 17.94
CA ASP A 201 1.26 -14.30 16.77
C ASP A 201 2.61 -13.91 16.12
N PRO A 202 3.60 -14.81 16.09
CA PRO A 202 4.91 -14.52 15.55
C PRO A 202 4.89 -14.25 14.03
N LEU A 203 3.96 -14.87 13.28
CA LEU A 203 3.85 -14.66 11.83
C LEU A 203 3.31 -13.28 11.50
N LEU A 204 2.25 -12.85 12.17
CA LEU A 204 1.69 -11.52 12.00
C LEU A 204 2.72 -10.44 12.39
N ARG A 205 3.31 -10.56 13.59
CA ARG A 205 4.33 -9.62 14.08
C ARG A 205 5.53 -9.52 13.15
N PHE A 206 6.03 -10.65 12.66
CA PHE A 206 7.16 -10.68 11.74
C PHE A 206 6.79 -10.06 10.39
N SER A 207 5.61 -10.37 9.84
CA SER A 207 5.11 -9.78 8.60
C SER A 207 4.96 -8.26 8.69
N MET A 208 4.52 -7.76 9.86
CA MET A 208 4.45 -6.32 10.13
C MET A 208 5.84 -5.67 10.15
N LEU A 209 6.83 -6.33 10.76
CA LEU A 209 8.22 -5.87 10.76
C LEU A 209 8.81 -5.83 9.34
N VAL A 210 8.58 -6.89 8.55
CA VAL A 210 9.01 -6.92 7.14
C VAL A 210 8.41 -5.75 6.37
N TYR A 211 7.13 -5.45 6.61
CA TYR A 211 6.46 -4.36 5.91
C TYR A 211 7.02 -2.98 6.26
N LEU A 212 7.40 -2.77 7.50
CA LEU A 212 8.09 -1.56 7.95
C LEU A 212 9.48 -1.44 7.32
N CYS A 213 10.29 -2.50 7.39
CA CYS A 213 11.71 -2.48 7.01
C CYS A 213 11.96 -2.58 5.50
N VAL A 214 10.99 -3.07 4.71
CA VAL A 214 11.18 -3.28 3.27
C VAL A 214 10.28 -2.35 2.46
N PRO A 215 8.95 -2.50 2.36
CA PRO A 215 8.12 -1.54 1.64
C PRO A 215 8.16 -0.14 2.24
N GLY A 216 8.18 -0.02 3.58
CA GLY A 216 8.27 1.28 4.24
C GLY A 216 9.55 2.02 3.90
N VAL A 217 10.70 1.35 4.00
CA VAL A 217 12.01 1.92 3.61
C VAL A 217 12.03 2.25 2.12
N PHE A 218 11.44 1.41 1.26
CA PHE A 218 11.37 1.70 -0.18
C PHE A 218 10.64 3.03 -0.46
N ILE A 219 9.55 3.33 0.21
CA ILE A 219 8.84 4.62 0.06
C ILE A 219 9.78 5.79 0.39
N GLY A 220 10.53 5.68 1.50
CA GLY A 220 11.53 6.69 1.85
C GLY A 220 12.63 6.82 0.81
N VAL A 221 13.19 5.70 0.34
CA VAL A 221 14.22 5.68 -0.71
C VAL A 221 13.68 6.23 -2.02
N ASN A 222 12.42 5.94 -2.38
CA ASN A 222 11.82 6.47 -3.60
C ASN A 222 11.74 8.00 -3.55
N VAL A 223 11.24 8.57 -2.46
CA VAL A 223 11.12 10.03 -2.31
C VAL A 223 12.51 10.68 -2.30
N THR A 224 13.40 10.27 -1.40
CA THR A 224 14.74 10.87 -1.25
C THR A 224 15.65 10.55 -2.44
N GLY A 225 15.57 9.33 -2.98
CA GLY A 225 16.35 8.89 -4.12
C GLY A 225 16.01 9.62 -5.41
N MET A 226 14.76 9.99 -5.65
CA MET A 226 14.38 10.82 -6.80
C MET A 226 15.03 12.21 -6.71
N PHE A 227 15.07 12.81 -5.52
CA PHE A 227 15.82 14.06 -5.30
C PHE A 227 17.32 13.89 -5.58
N TYR A 228 17.91 12.80 -5.08
CA TYR A 228 19.32 12.50 -5.32
C TYR A 228 19.64 12.36 -6.81
N LEU A 229 18.84 11.58 -7.53
CA LEU A 229 19.04 11.34 -8.96
C LEU A 229 18.91 12.62 -9.78
N GLN A 230 17.99 13.52 -9.43
CA GLN A 230 17.77 14.75 -10.16
C GLN A 230 18.81 15.84 -9.82
N HIS A 231 19.15 16.00 -8.53
CA HIS A 231 20.00 17.12 -8.09
C HIS A 231 21.48 16.76 -7.94
N VAL A 232 21.81 15.51 -7.67
CA VAL A 232 23.21 15.05 -7.49
C VAL A 232 23.72 14.34 -8.74
N ALA A 233 22.93 13.40 -9.27
CA ALA A 233 23.29 12.67 -10.49
C ALA A 233 22.89 13.41 -11.79
N ASN A 234 22.26 14.60 -11.70
CA ASN A 234 21.83 15.44 -12.81
C ASN A 234 20.95 14.73 -13.86
N MET A 235 20.13 13.79 -13.42
CA MET A 235 19.15 13.13 -14.29
C MET A 235 17.93 14.02 -14.50
N SER A 236 17.36 14.03 -15.70
CA SER A 236 16.11 14.75 -15.96
C SER A 236 14.93 14.13 -15.17
N PRO A 237 13.91 14.91 -14.81
CA PRO A 237 12.69 14.39 -14.19
C PRO A 237 12.03 13.28 -14.99
N ALA A 238 12.04 13.38 -16.32
CA ALA A 238 11.50 12.34 -17.21
C ALA A 238 12.31 11.05 -17.12
N ALA A 239 13.65 11.13 -17.13
CA ALA A 239 14.53 9.96 -17.01
C ALA A 239 14.36 9.27 -15.66
N THR A 240 14.26 10.04 -14.55
CA THR A 240 14.01 9.47 -13.22
C THR A 240 12.63 8.81 -13.11
N GLY A 241 11.60 9.43 -13.70
CA GLY A 241 10.26 8.84 -13.76
C GLY A 241 10.23 7.52 -14.54
N MET A 242 10.99 7.41 -15.62
CA MET A 242 11.09 6.19 -16.42
C MET A 242 11.72 5.02 -15.65
N LEU A 243 12.46 5.25 -14.57
CA LEU A 243 12.98 4.18 -13.71
C LEU A 243 11.87 3.37 -13.02
N MET A 244 10.67 3.92 -12.91
CA MET A 244 9.52 3.18 -12.40
C MET A 244 9.05 2.07 -13.35
N LEU A 245 9.41 2.09 -14.63
CA LEU A 245 9.08 1.02 -15.58
C LEU A 245 9.82 -0.30 -15.25
N PRO A 246 11.17 -0.35 -15.19
CA PRO A 246 11.87 -1.57 -14.79
C PRO A 246 11.50 -2.01 -13.37
N TRP A 247 11.25 -1.07 -12.45
CA TRP A 247 10.71 -1.37 -11.13
C TRP A 247 9.37 -2.10 -11.22
N SER A 248 8.43 -1.61 -12.03
CA SER A 248 7.10 -2.19 -12.18
C SER A 248 7.12 -3.58 -12.81
N VAL A 249 7.95 -3.77 -13.85
CA VAL A 249 8.11 -5.07 -14.51
C VAL A 249 8.68 -6.10 -13.54
N ALA A 250 9.73 -5.75 -12.81
CA ALA A 250 10.34 -6.63 -11.82
C ALA A 250 9.37 -6.94 -10.66
N SER A 251 8.59 -5.95 -10.23
CA SER A 251 7.55 -6.12 -9.22
C SER A 251 6.46 -7.09 -9.68
N PHE A 252 5.98 -6.95 -10.91
CA PHE A 252 4.99 -7.86 -11.48
C PHE A 252 5.48 -9.32 -11.49
N ILE A 253 6.72 -9.54 -11.91
CA ILE A 253 7.34 -10.88 -11.93
C ILE A 253 7.45 -11.43 -10.50
N ALA A 254 7.95 -10.63 -9.54
CA ALA A 254 8.14 -11.04 -8.16
C ALA A 254 6.82 -11.38 -7.47
N ILE A 255 5.78 -10.56 -7.66
CA ILE A 255 4.44 -10.80 -7.11
C ILE A 255 3.86 -12.12 -7.66
N THR A 256 3.96 -12.32 -8.97
CA THR A 256 3.47 -13.53 -9.63
C THR A 256 4.23 -14.77 -9.15
N ALA A 257 5.55 -14.67 -9.02
CA ALA A 257 6.39 -15.73 -8.49
C ALA A 257 6.02 -16.07 -7.03
N THR A 258 5.79 -15.07 -6.18
CA THR A 258 5.34 -15.31 -4.79
C THR A 258 4.03 -16.10 -4.77
N GLY A 259 3.02 -15.70 -5.53
CA GLY A 259 1.74 -16.40 -5.58
C GLY A 259 1.84 -17.85 -6.03
N ARG A 260 2.86 -18.17 -6.86
CA ARG A 260 3.07 -19.52 -7.38
C ARG A 260 3.93 -20.40 -6.47
N TYR A 261 4.95 -19.83 -5.86
CA TYR A 261 5.99 -20.59 -5.14
C TYR A 261 5.87 -20.53 -3.62
N PHE A 262 5.12 -19.59 -3.04
CA PHE A 262 4.99 -19.41 -1.60
C PHE A 262 4.64 -20.73 -0.86
N ASN A 263 3.64 -21.46 -1.34
CA ASN A 263 3.19 -22.70 -0.70
C ASN A 263 4.21 -23.86 -0.81
N ARG A 264 5.21 -23.74 -1.72
CA ARG A 264 6.24 -24.78 -1.92
C ARG A 264 7.48 -24.52 -1.08
N ILE A 265 7.91 -23.27 -1.01
CA ILE A 265 9.20 -22.90 -0.39
C ILE A 265 9.04 -22.15 0.94
N GLY A 266 7.84 -21.65 1.22
CA GLY A 266 7.53 -20.92 2.46
C GLY A 266 8.05 -19.47 2.48
N PRO A 267 7.75 -18.73 3.57
CA PRO A 267 8.08 -17.31 3.65
C PRO A 267 9.58 -17.01 3.83
N ARG A 268 10.31 -17.88 4.53
CA ARG A 268 11.70 -17.61 4.92
C ARG A 268 12.64 -17.32 3.76
N PRO A 269 12.80 -18.21 2.74
CA PRO A 269 13.70 -17.95 1.62
C PRO A 269 13.27 -16.77 0.76
N LEU A 270 11.96 -16.56 0.58
CA LEU A 270 11.43 -15.44 -0.19
C LEU A 270 11.77 -14.09 0.43
N ILE A 271 11.67 -13.98 1.76
CA ILE A 271 12.02 -12.77 2.50
C ILE A 271 13.53 -12.51 2.47
N VAL A 272 14.37 -13.55 2.67
CA VAL A 272 15.82 -13.41 2.59
C VAL A 272 16.23 -12.89 1.23
N ILE A 273 15.78 -13.54 0.16
CA ILE A 273 16.08 -13.13 -1.22
C ILE A 273 15.58 -11.71 -1.47
N GLY A 274 14.35 -11.40 -1.07
CA GLY A 274 13.75 -10.09 -1.26
C GLY A 274 14.52 -8.97 -0.54
N CYS A 275 14.90 -9.17 0.72
CA CYS A 275 15.72 -8.22 1.47
C CYS A 275 17.08 -7.99 0.83
N LEU A 276 17.76 -9.07 0.38
CA LEU A 276 19.06 -8.96 -0.29
C LEU A 276 18.96 -8.20 -1.62
N LEU A 277 17.94 -8.51 -2.44
CA LEU A 277 17.73 -7.81 -3.71
C LEU A 277 17.46 -6.32 -3.49
N GLN A 278 16.56 -5.96 -2.57
CA GLN A 278 16.25 -4.55 -2.31
C GLN A 278 17.44 -3.82 -1.71
N ALA A 279 18.14 -4.39 -0.73
CA ALA A 279 19.31 -3.77 -0.13
C ALA A 279 20.41 -3.54 -1.16
N THR A 280 20.67 -4.52 -2.04
CA THR A 280 21.64 -4.38 -3.15
C THR A 280 21.19 -3.26 -4.10
N GLY A 281 19.90 -3.21 -4.48
CA GLY A 281 19.39 -2.14 -5.31
C GLY A 281 19.57 -0.74 -4.70
N ILE A 282 19.33 -0.61 -3.38
CA ILE A 282 19.56 0.65 -2.67
C ILE A 282 21.06 1.03 -2.68
N LEU A 283 21.96 0.07 -2.42
CA LEU A 283 23.39 0.32 -2.41
C LEU A 283 23.95 0.69 -3.79
N LEU A 284 23.36 0.19 -4.87
CA LEU A 284 23.76 0.59 -6.22
C LEU A 284 23.53 2.09 -6.48
N LEU A 285 22.59 2.73 -5.79
CA LEU A 285 22.34 4.18 -5.92
C LEU A 285 23.54 5.02 -5.46
N ILE A 286 24.42 4.50 -4.61
CA ILE A 286 25.63 5.19 -4.15
C ILE A 286 26.58 5.52 -5.32
N ASN A 287 26.66 4.65 -6.32
CA ASN A 287 27.59 4.75 -7.44
C ASN A 287 26.94 5.28 -8.73
N VAL A 288 25.76 5.89 -8.61
CA VAL A 288 25.05 6.39 -9.79
C VAL A 288 25.79 7.59 -10.38
N SER A 289 26.24 7.43 -11.63
CA SER A 289 26.60 8.50 -12.53
C SER A 289 25.45 8.72 -13.55
N SER A 290 25.55 9.72 -14.38
CA SER A 290 24.55 10.01 -15.43
C SER A 290 24.33 8.88 -16.46
N ALA A 291 25.14 7.80 -16.38
CA ALA A 291 24.94 6.59 -17.17
C ALA A 291 23.70 5.84 -16.70
N THR A 292 22.75 5.60 -17.59
CA THR A 292 21.39 5.18 -17.32
C THR A 292 21.19 3.72 -16.87
N LEU A 293 22.16 2.86 -17.05
CA LEU A 293 22.01 1.42 -16.76
C LEU A 293 22.02 1.09 -15.27
N LEU A 294 22.86 1.74 -14.48
CA LEU A 294 22.98 1.45 -13.05
C LEU A 294 21.72 1.85 -12.26
N PRO A 295 21.13 3.05 -12.46
CA PRO A 295 19.86 3.39 -11.86
C PRO A 295 18.72 2.42 -12.25
N ALA A 296 18.66 1.99 -13.52
CA ALA A 296 17.67 1.03 -13.98
C ALA A 296 17.84 -0.34 -13.28
N ALA A 297 19.07 -0.82 -13.15
CA ALA A 297 19.38 -2.04 -12.39
C ALA A 297 19.00 -1.90 -10.91
N ALA A 298 19.30 -0.76 -10.28
CA ALA A 298 18.92 -0.47 -8.90
C ALA A 298 17.40 -0.55 -8.69
N PHE A 299 16.61 0.12 -9.54
CA PHE A 299 15.17 0.10 -9.47
C PHE A 299 14.57 -1.27 -9.79
N THR A 300 15.16 -2.02 -10.73
CA THR A 300 14.78 -3.42 -11.01
C THR A 300 14.94 -4.30 -9.76
N LEU A 301 16.09 -4.23 -9.11
CA LEU A 301 16.37 -5.01 -7.89
C LEU A 301 15.47 -4.59 -6.73
N MET A 302 15.24 -3.29 -6.53
CA MET A 302 14.33 -2.79 -5.50
C MET A 302 12.88 -3.22 -5.79
N GLY A 303 12.44 -3.20 -7.05
CA GLY A 303 11.12 -3.67 -7.46
C GLY A 303 10.92 -5.16 -7.20
N ALA A 304 11.87 -5.98 -7.62
CA ALA A 304 11.84 -7.42 -7.36
C ALA A 304 11.87 -7.73 -5.86
N GLY A 305 12.83 -7.14 -5.13
CA GLY A 305 13.05 -7.41 -3.70
C GLY A 305 11.90 -6.92 -2.83
N GLY A 306 11.49 -5.67 -3.02
CA GLY A 306 10.39 -5.06 -2.25
C GLY A 306 9.05 -5.77 -2.46
N SER A 307 8.75 -6.13 -3.71
CA SER A 307 7.51 -6.83 -4.04
C SER A 307 7.51 -8.28 -3.59
N LEU A 308 8.66 -8.95 -3.62
CA LEU A 308 8.81 -10.30 -3.07
C LEU A 308 8.53 -10.30 -1.56
N CYS A 309 9.11 -9.34 -0.82
CA CYS A 309 8.90 -9.20 0.62
C CYS A 309 7.46 -8.79 0.95
N SER A 310 6.90 -7.78 0.28
CA SER A 310 5.54 -7.29 0.59
C SER A 310 4.48 -8.34 0.31
N SER A 311 4.56 -9.04 -0.83
CA SER A 311 3.63 -10.12 -1.18
C SER A 311 3.76 -11.31 -0.23
N THR A 312 4.99 -11.68 0.15
CA THR A 312 5.25 -12.75 1.13
C THR A 312 4.74 -12.38 2.52
N ALA A 313 5.02 -11.16 2.99
CA ALA A 313 4.55 -10.67 4.28
C ALA A 313 3.01 -10.67 4.36
N GLN A 314 2.34 -10.16 3.31
CA GLN A 314 0.87 -10.18 3.26
C GLN A 314 0.30 -11.60 3.21
N SER A 315 0.95 -12.53 2.52
CA SER A 315 0.53 -13.94 2.47
C SER A 315 0.71 -14.65 3.81
N SER A 316 1.74 -14.28 4.58
CA SER A 316 2.07 -14.87 5.88
C SER A 316 1.24 -14.28 7.03
N ALA A 317 0.91 -13.00 6.97
CA ALA A 317 0.32 -12.24 8.07
C ALA A 317 -0.96 -12.85 8.66
N PHE A 318 -1.74 -13.56 7.85
CA PHE A 318 -3.05 -14.08 8.25
C PHE A 318 -3.11 -15.61 8.31
N LEU A 319 -1.98 -16.33 8.18
CA LEU A 319 -1.99 -17.80 8.11
C LEU A 319 -2.56 -18.43 9.37
N SER A 320 -2.16 -17.95 10.54
CA SER A 320 -2.60 -18.43 11.86
C SER A 320 -3.82 -17.70 12.42
N THR A 321 -4.31 -16.66 11.72
CA THR A 321 -5.44 -15.86 12.18
C THR A 321 -6.75 -16.64 12.09
N ARG A 322 -7.48 -16.74 13.21
CA ARG A 322 -8.81 -17.34 13.24
C ARG A 322 -9.82 -16.51 12.46
N ARG A 323 -10.83 -17.18 11.90
CA ARG A 323 -11.88 -16.50 11.11
C ARG A 323 -12.55 -15.36 11.89
N GLU A 324 -12.80 -15.56 13.18
CA GLU A 324 -13.45 -14.55 14.05
C GLU A 324 -12.57 -13.34 14.34
N GLU A 325 -11.24 -13.50 14.30
CA GLU A 325 -10.25 -12.45 14.59
C GLU A 325 -9.82 -11.68 13.32
N MET A 326 -10.24 -12.15 12.15
CA MET A 326 -9.84 -11.58 10.86
C MET A 326 -10.13 -10.07 10.73
N PRO A 327 -11.27 -9.53 11.22
CA PRO A 327 -11.50 -8.08 11.18
C PRO A 327 -10.46 -7.30 11.98
N ASP A 328 -10.07 -7.78 13.16
CA ASP A 328 -9.08 -7.12 14.01
C ASP A 328 -7.67 -7.22 13.42
N ALA A 329 -7.31 -8.41 12.90
CA ALA A 329 -6.03 -8.63 12.23
C ALA A 329 -5.89 -7.76 10.97
N SER A 330 -6.95 -7.64 10.19
CA SER A 330 -6.97 -6.80 8.98
C SER A 330 -6.87 -5.31 9.32
N ALA A 331 -7.56 -4.84 10.37
CA ALA A 331 -7.42 -3.46 10.84
C ALA A 331 -5.99 -3.18 11.27
N LEU A 332 -5.40 -4.06 12.09
CA LEU A 332 -4.02 -3.92 12.57
C LEU A 332 -3.01 -3.94 11.42
N TRP A 333 -3.17 -4.85 10.46
CA TRP A 333 -2.34 -4.95 9.26
C TRP A 333 -2.37 -3.68 8.41
N ASN A 334 -3.57 -3.17 8.11
CA ASN A 334 -3.71 -1.98 7.27
C ASN A 334 -3.21 -0.71 7.98
N LEU A 335 -3.40 -0.61 9.30
CA LEU A 335 -2.81 0.47 10.08
C LEU A 335 -1.28 0.40 10.03
N ASN A 336 -0.70 -0.79 10.25
CA ASN A 336 0.75 -0.99 10.13
C ASN A 336 1.26 -0.61 8.74
N ARG A 337 0.54 -0.94 7.68
CA ARG A 337 0.92 -0.57 6.31
C ARG A 337 1.06 0.95 6.15
N GLN A 338 0.07 1.71 6.61
CA GLN A 338 0.10 3.18 6.53
C GLN A 338 1.22 3.77 7.39
N LEU A 339 1.35 3.30 8.61
CA LEU A 339 2.41 3.74 9.52
C LEU A 339 3.81 3.38 9.00
N SER A 340 3.96 2.23 8.34
CA SER A 340 5.24 1.82 7.73
C SER A 340 5.66 2.77 6.61
N PHE A 341 4.75 3.17 5.75
CA PHE A 341 5.03 4.12 4.67
C PHE A 341 5.42 5.50 5.20
N PHE A 342 4.65 5.99 6.18
CA PHE A 342 4.96 7.26 6.84
C PHE A 342 6.30 7.21 7.59
N ALA A 343 6.52 6.16 8.40
CA ALA A 343 7.76 6.00 9.18
C ALA A 343 8.98 5.86 8.27
N GLY A 344 8.91 5.09 7.19
CA GLY A 344 10.00 4.92 6.24
C GLY A 344 10.40 6.25 5.59
N ALA A 345 9.44 7.03 5.11
CA ALA A 345 9.71 8.35 4.54
C ALA A 345 10.31 9.31 5.58
N LEU A 346 9.74 9.35 6.79
CA LEU A 346 10.21 10.23 7.87
C LEU A 346 11.63 9.84 8.34
N LEU A 347 11.87 8.55 8.59
CA LEU A 347 13.16 8.07 9.09
C LEU A 347 14.30 8.37 8.11
N LEU A 348 14.08 8.17 6.82
CA LEU A 348 15.13 8.45 5.82
C LEU A 348 15.36 9.93 5.62
N ALA A 349 14.31 10.75 5.65
CA ALA A 349 14.46 12.22 5.63
C ALA A 349 15.25 12.71 6.85
N GLN A 350 14.96 12.21 8.05
CA GLN A 350 15.69 12.57 9.27
C GLN A 350 17.13 12.02 9.24
N ALA A 351 17.35 10.80 8.77
CA ALA A 351 18.69 10.25 8.62
C ALA A 351 19.55 11.11 7.68
N LEU A 352 18.98 11.58 6.57
CA LEU A 352 19.65 12.48 5.65
C LEU A 352 19.99 13.84 6.32
N ASN A 353 19.00 14.46 6.98
CA ASN A 353 19.18 15.73 7.68
C ASN A 353 20.28 15.65 8.76
N LEU A 354 20.27 14.57 9.54
CA LEU A 354 21.29 14.34 10.56
C LEU A 354 22.68 14.11 9.92
N ALA A 355 22.75 13.33 8.85
CA ALA A 355 24.00 13.10 8.14
C ALA A 355 24.59 14.40 7.54
N GLN A 356 23.73 15.25 6.98
CA GLN A 356 24.14 16.56 6.41
C GLN A 356 24.67 17.55 7.47
N ALA A 357 24.29 17.36 8.73
CA ALA A 357 24.85 18.19 9.81
C ALA A 357 26.33 17.89 10.13
N TRP A 358 26.80 16.69 9.78
CA TRP A 358 28.14 16.19 10.17
C TRP A 358 29.01 15.77 9.00
N LEU A 359 28.44 15.53 7.82
CA LEU A 359 29.13 14.98 6.67
C LEU A 359 29.02 15.90 5.46
N PRO A 360 29.99 15.87 4.54
CA PRO A 360 29.83 16.52 3.24
C PRO A 360 28.58 16.04 2.50
N PRO A 361 27.96 16.87 1.65
CA PRO A 361 26.66 16.56 1.02
C PRO A 361 26.59 15.17 0.36
N LEU A 362 27.60 14.80 -0.44
CA LEU A 362 27.62 13.50 -1.11
C LEU A 362 27.74 12.33 -0.12
N ALA A 363 28.60 12.49 0.90
CA ALA A 363 28.77 11.45 1.93
C ALA A 363 27.50 11.29 2.78
N ALA A 364 26.74 12.36 3.01
CA ALA A 364 25.47 12.31 3.71
C ALA A 364 24.43 11.49 2.94
N TRP A 365 24.33 11.64 1.61
CA TRP A 365 23.50 10.82 0.75
C TRP A 365 23.90 9.35 0.79
N HIS A 366 25.19 9.06 0.68
CA HIS A 366 25.72 7.69 0.77
C HIS A 366 25.38 7.06 2.13
N GLY A 367 25.59 7.80 3.21
CA GLY A 367 25.25 7.37 4.57
C GLY A 367 23.75 7.04 4.73
N MET A 368 22.88 7.85 4.16
CA MET A 368 21.43 7.59 4.17
C MET A 368 21.08 6.30 3.38
N PHE A 369 21.67 6.06 2.21
CA PHE A 369 21.45 4.81 1.46
C PHE A 369 21.99 3.58 2.19
N ILE A 370 23.16 3.67 2.84
CA ILE A 370 23.69 2.59 3.67
C ILE A 370 22.76 2.29 4.85
N PHE A 371 22.27 3.33 5.53
CA PHE A 371 21.29 3.18 6.60
C PHE A 371 19.98 2.50 6.10
N ALA A 372 19.46 2.92 4.96
CA ALA A 372 18.28 2.34 4.33
C ALA A 372 18.47 0.85 3.97
N ALA A 373 19.64 0.49 3.40
CA ALA A 373 19.99 -0.89 3.11
C ALA A 373 20.11 -1.72 4.39
N GLY A 374 20.73 -1.19 5.44
CA GLY A 374 20.82 -1.82 6.75
C GLY A 374 19.44 -2.08 7.37
N MET A 375 18.53 -1.11 7.34
CA MET A 375 17.15 -1.30 7.78
C MET A 375 16.42 -2.38 6.98
N THR A 376 16.62 -2.43 5.66
CA THR A 376 16.03 -3.45 4.79
C THR A 376 16.51 -4.86 5.16
N LEU A 377 17.70 -5.01 5.70
CA LEU A 377 18.27 -6.30 6.10
C LEU A 377 17.85 -6.74 7.52
N LEU A 378 17.28 -5.87 8.36
CA LEU A 378 16.87 -6.23 9.71
C LEU A 378 15.95 -7.45 9.79
N PRO A 379 14.95 -7.64 8.90
CA PRO A 379 14.11 -8.85 8.94
C PRO A 379 14.89 -10.14 8.75
N VAL A 380 16.05 -10.13 8.07
CA VAL A 380 16.88 -11.31 7.87
C VAL A 380 17.43 -11.84 9.19
N LEU A 381 17.71 -10.96 10.17
CA LEU A 381 18.16 -11.36 11.50
C LEU A 381 17.07 -12.12 12.28
N TYR A 382 15.82 -11.78 12.02
CA TYR A 382 14.65 -12.35 12.71
C TYR A 382 14.04 -13.55 11.98
N VAL A 383 14.25 -13.67 10.66
CA VAL A 383 13.62 -14.70 9.82
C VAL A 383 14.00 -16.12 10.24
N PHE A 384 15.22 -16.29 10.80
CA PHE A 384 15.69 -17.59 11.28
C PHE A 384 14.95 -18.09 12.53
N ARG A 385 14.24 -17.22 13.25
CA ARG A 385 13.35 -17.60 14.36
C ARG A 385 12.00 -18.14 13.89
N LEU A 386 11.64 -17.92 12.62
CA LEU A 386 10.44 -18.51 12.03
C LEU A 386 10.68 -19.99 11.69
N ASN A 387 9.77 -20.84 12.14
CA ASN A 387 9.79 -22.25 11.76
C ASN A 387 9.15 -22.44 10.38
N ASN A 388 9.95 -22.31 9.32
CA ASN A 388 9.47 -22.44 7.94
C ASN A 388 8.87 -23.83 7.66
N THR A 389 9.40 -24.89 8.29
CA THR A 389 8.88 -26.26 8.15
C THR A 389 7.49 -26.38 8.74
N GLN A 390 7.23 -25.76 9.88
CA GLN A 390 5.90 -25.74 10.50
C GLN A 390 4.87 -25.04 9.60
N VAL A 391 5.24 -23.89 9.02
CA VAL A 391 4.39 -23.16 8.07
C VAL A 391 4.06 -24.03 6.85
N LEU A 392 5.06 -24.68 6.28
CA LEU A 392 4.87 -25.56 5.12
C LEU A 392 4.02 -26.78 5.45
N THR A 393 4.17 -27.37 6.65
CA THR A 393 3.35 -28.50 7.11
C THR A 393 1.89 -28.09 7.26
N GLN A 394 1.64 -26.93 7.87
CA GLN A 394 0.29 -26.38 8.00
C GLN A 394 -0.37 -26.14 6.64
N LEU A 395 0.35 -25.56 5.69
CA LEU A 395 -0.16 -25.33 4.33
C LEU A 395 -0.47 -26.63 3.57
N ARG A 396 0.31 -27.71 3.82
CA ARG A 396 0.09 -29.03 3.18
C ARG A 396 -1.08 -29.79 3.78
N GLN A 397 -1.25 -29.76 5.11
CA GLN A 397 -2.36 -30.44 5.78
C GLN A 397 -3.74 -29.93 5.35
N GLU A 398 -3.83 -28.68 4.92
CA GLU A 398 -5.08 -28.09 4.45
C GLU A 398 -5.36 -28.34 2.95
N THR A 399 -4.40 -28.93 2.22
CA THR A 399 -4.55 -29.33 0.82
C THR A 399 -4.97 -30.79 0.66
N SER A 400 -4.78 -31.62 1.67
CA SER A 400 -5.28 -33.00 1.76
C SER A 400 -6.71 -33.06 2.29
#